data_4bdb9c37454e6e6e08c62b99348fb304
#
_entry.id   4bdb9c37454e6e6e08c62b99348fb304
#
_cell.length_a   1.000
_cell.length_b   1.000
_cell.length_c   1.000
_cell.angle_alpha   90.00
_cell.angle_beta   90.00
_cell.angle_gamma   90.00
#
_symmetry.space_group_name_H-M   'P 1'
#
loop_
_entity.id
_entity.type
_entity.pdbx_description
1 polymer ?
#
loop_
_entity_poly.entity_id
_entity_poly.type
_entity_poly.pdbx_seq_one_letter_code
_entity_poly.pdbx_strand_id
1 'polypeptide(L)' 'DRYEKICKMAIRVAKDVRRTKVNAILDPMPADERKAIHNALSGMKNISTQSEGEGEGRRLKILYTPQKNEE' A
#
# COMPACT_ATOMS: atom_id res chain seq x y z
N ASP A 1 11.73 -14.93 -3.01
CA ASP A 1 10.40 -14.72 -3.56
C ASP A 1 10.24 -13.28 -4.01
N ARG A 2 9.78 -13.11 -5.24
CA ARG A 2 9.74 -11.75 -5.79
C ARG A 2 8.70 -10.87 -5.11
N TYR A 3 7.65 -11.46 -4.55
CA TYR A 3 6.67 -10.66 -3.84
C TYR A 3 7.19 -10.21 -2.47
N GLU A 4 8.10 -10.97 -1.91
CA GLU A 4 8.63 -10.62 -0.61
C GLU A 4 9.32 -9.27 -0.62
N LYS A 5 10.13 -9.02 -1.64
CA LYS A 5 10.83 -7.76 -1.75
C LYS A 5 9.88 -6.58 -1.89
N ILE A 6 8.89 -6.73 -2.76
CA ILE A 6 7.98 -5.62 -3.01
C ILE A 6 7.08 -5.38 -1.81
N CYS A 7 6.72 -6.44 -1.09
CA CYS A 7 5.92 -6.26 0.11
C CYS A 7 6.71 -5.58 1.22
N LYS A 8 7.98 -5.93 1.36
CA LYS A 8 8.82 -5.27 2.36
C LYS A 8 8.96 -3.78 2.06
N MET A 9 9.12 -3.44 0.79
CA MET A 9 9.22 -2.04 0.39
C MET A 9 7.92 -1.31 0.75
N ALA A 10 6.79 -1.93 0.43
CA ALA A 10 5.50 -1.30 0.69
C ALA A 10 5.26 -1.11 2.18
N ILE A 11 5.68 -2.08 2.99
CA ILE A 11 5.51 -1.97 4.43
C ILE A 11 6.34 -0.82 4.97
N ARG A 12 7.55 -0.64 4.44
CA ARG A 12 8.39 0.48 4.86
C ARG A 12 7.73 1.80 4.52
N VAL A 13 7.20 1.91 3.30
CA VAL A 13 6.51 3.13 2.88
C VAL A 13 5.28 3.36 3.77
N ALA A 14 4.55 2.30 4.07
CA ALA A 14 3.35 2.43 4.90
C ALA A 14 3.70 2.93 6.30
N LYS A 15 4.82 2.46 6.85
CA LYS A 15 5.24 2.94 8.16
C LYS A 15 5.58 4.43 8.11
N ASP A 16 6.18 4.88 7.02
CA ASP A 16 6.46 6.30 6.86
C ASP A 16 5.16 7.09 6.75
N VAL A 17 4.20 6.58 5.97
CA VAL A 17 2.91 7.23 5.84
C VAL A 17 2.26 7.38 7.22
N ARG A 18 2.32 6.32 8.00
CA ARG A 18 1.71 6.36 9.34
C ARG A 18 2.41 7.36 10.24
N ARG A 19 3.73 7.47 10.10
CA ARG A 19 4.51 8.37 10.93
C ARG A 19 4.30 9.82 10.54
N THR A 20 4.36 10.11 9.23
CA THR A 20 4.26 11.48 8.74
C THR A 20 2.83 11.92 8.49
N LYS A 21 1.90 10.95 8.38
CA LYS A 21 0.49 11.23 8.09
C LYS A 21 0.30 11.83 6.70
N VAL A 22 1.21 11.51 5.79
CA VAL A 22 1.16 11.97 4.41
C VAL A 22 1.01 10.75 3.51
N ASN A 23 -0.02 10.76 2.66
CA ASN A 23 -0.26 9.65 1.74
C ASN A 23 0.88 9.49 0.77
N ALA A 24 1.07 8.27 0.29
CA ALA A 24 2.12 7.98 -0.68
C ALA A 24 1.52 7.25 -1.86
N ILE A 25 2.13 7.43 -3.02
CA ILE A 25 1.71 6.76 -4.25
C ILE A 25 2.88 5.92 -4.73
N LEU A 26 2.61 4.64 -4.99
CA LEU A 26 3.63 3.74 -5.48
C LEU A 26 3.67 3.80 -7.00
N ASP A 27 4.79 3.33 -7.57
CA ASP A 27 4.91 3.26 -9.01
C ASP A 27 3.89 2.29 -9.59
N PRO A 28 3.49 2.47 -10.86
CA PRO A 28 2.58 1.52 -11.49
C PRO A 28 3.15 0.12 -11.47
N MET A 29 2.30 -0.86 -11.29
CA MET A 29 2.74 -2.25 -11.21
C MET A 29 1.60 -3.16 -11.62
N PRO A 30 1.92 -4.41 -11.99
CA PRO A 30 0.88 -5.37 -12.39
C PRO A 30 -0.10 -5.67 -11.27
N ALA A 31 -1.24 -6.19 -11.65
CA ALA A 31 -2.31 -6.46 -10.70
C ALA A 31 -1.89 -7.44 -9.61
N ASP A 32 -1.10 -8.46 -9.97
CA ASP A 32 -0.69 -9.45 -8.99
C ASP A 32 0.18 -8.83 -7.91
N GLU A 33 1.04 -7.88 -8.29
CA GLU A 33 1.89 -7.22 -7.31
C GLU A 33 1.08 -6.27 -6.45
N ARG A 34 0.14 -5.55 -7.06
CA ARG A 34 -0.73 -4.67 -6.27
C ARG A 34 -1.55 -5.46 -5.26
N LYS A 35 -2.02 -6.63 -5.67
CA LYS A 35 -2.79 -7.47 -4.76
C LYS A 35 -1.93 -7.96 -3.61
N ALA A 36 -0.69 -8.34 -3.89
CA ALA A 36 0.20 -8.80 -2.83
C ALA A 36 0.45 -7.69 -1.81
N ILE A 37 0.66 -6.46 -2.29
CA ILE A 37 0.88 -5.33 -1.40
C ILE A 37 -0.38 -5.04 -0.58
N HIS A 38 -1.52 -5.05 -1.24
CA HIS A 38 -2.77 -4.80 -0.53
C HIS A 38 -2.95 -5.80 0.62
N ASN A 39 -2.70 -7.08 0.35
CA ASN A 39 -2.81 -8.09 1.39
C ASN A 39 -1.79 -7.87 2.50
N ALA A 40 -0.57 -7.49 2.13
CA ALA A 40 0.47 -7.27 3.13
C ALA A 40 0.15 -6.10 4.05
N LEU A 41 -0.52 -5.08 3.53
CA LEU A 41 -0.81 -3.89 4.31
C LEU A 41 -2.18 -3.91 4.97
N SER A 42 -3.02 -4.88 4.62
CA SER A 42 -4.40 -4.88 5.10
C SER A 42 -4.50 -5.01 6.61
N GLY A 43 -3.50 -5.59 7.25
CA GLY A 43 -3.50 -5.74 8.69
C GLY A 43 -2.83 -4.61 9.44
N MET A 44 -2.32 -3.61 8.74
CA MET A 44 -1.63 -2.51 9.40
C MET A 44 -2.63 -1.48 9.93
N LYS A 45 -2.40 -1.06 11.17
CA LYS A 45 -3.27 -0.10 11.80
C LYS A 45 -3.09 1.28 11.18
N ASN A 46 -4.20 1.97 10.94
CA ASN A 46 -4.21 3.34 10.41
C ASN A 46 -3.67 3.44 8.99
N ILE A 47 -3.62 2.33 8.28
CA ILE A 47 -3.12 2.30 6.92
C ILE A 47 -4.16 1.64 6.01
N SER A 48 -4.43 2.27 4.88
CA SER A 48 -5.32 1.71 3.86
C SER A 48 -4.64 1.78 2.51
N THR A 49 -5.14 1.01 1.56
CA THR A 49 -4.62 1.06 0.20
C THR A 49 -5.78 1.27 -0.75
N GLN A 50 -5.48 1.89 -1.88
CA GLN A 50 -6.47 2.17 -2.90
C GLN A 50 -5.81 2.13 -4.26
N SER A 51 -6.43 1.45 -5.23
CA SER A 51 -5.93 1.45 -6.60
C SER A 51 -6.36 2.71 -7.30
N GLU A 52 -5.48 3.25 -8.14
CA GLU A 52 -5.73 4.50 -8.83
C GLU A 52 -5.19 4.42 -10.24
N GLY A 53 -5.87 5.05 -11.20
CA GLY A 53 -5.43 5.02 -12.58
C GLY A 53 -6.09 3.90 -13.35
N GLU A 54 -5.71 3.79 -14.63
CA GLU A 54 -6.30 2.79 -15.52
C GLU A 54 -5.22 2.14 -16.35
N GLY A 55 -5.52 0.92 -16.79
CA GLY A 55 -4.62 0.22 -17.70
C GLY A 55 -3.26 0.00 -17.10
N GLU A 56 -2.24 0.21 -17.91
CA GLU A 56 -0.88 -0.04 -17.45
C GLU A 56 -0.36 1.02 -16.50
N GLY A 57 -1.06 2.14 -16.40
CA GLY A 57 -0.69 3.17 -15.45
C GLY A 57 -1.30 3.00 -14.08
N ARG A 58 -1.99 1.88 -13.86
CA ARG A 58 -2.67 1.68 -12.58
C ARG A 58 -1.65 1.44 -11.47
N ARG A 59 -1.86 2.12 -10.37
CA ARG A 59 -0.92 2.10 -9.26
C ARG A 59 -1.66 2.02 -7.95
N LEU A 60 -0.92 1.73 -6.88
CA LEU A 60 -1.47 1.69 -5.54
C LEU A 60 -1.13 2.97 -4.80
N LYS A 61 -2.08 3.44 -4.03
CA LYS A 61 -1.90 4.58 -3.17
C LYS A 61 -2.02 4.09 -1.73
N ILE A 62 -1.07 4.49 -0.89
CA ILE A 62 -1.08 4.14 0.51
C ILE A 62 -1.59 5.34 1.28
N LEU A 63 -2.68 5.14 2.02
CA LEU A 63 -3.37 6.22 2.67
C LEU A 63 -3.20 6.14 4.18
N TYR A 64 -3.03 7.29 4.80
CA TYR A 64 -3.12 7.38 6.25
C TYR A 64 -4.59 7.47 6.62
N THR A 65 -5.07 6.48 7.36
CA THR A 65 -6.47 6.39 7.72
C THR A 65 -6.55 6.31 9.23
N PRO A 66 -6.57 7.46 9.91
CA PRO A 66 -6.61 7.44 11.38
C PRO A 66 -7.85 6.73 11.87
N GLN A 67 -7.68 5.96 12.92
CA GLN A 67 -8.79 5.25 13.54
C GLN A 67 -9.36 4.15 12.68
N LYS A 68 -8.55 3.67 11.70
CA LYS A 68 -8.95 2.46 11.00
C LYS A 68 -9.04 1.35 12.02
N ASN A 69 -10.16 0.65 11.99
CA ASN A 69 -10.43 -0.32 13.01
C ASN A 69 -10.29 -1.70 12.45
N GLU A 70 -9.52 -2.54 13.06
CA GLU A 70 -9.35 -3.85 12.58
C GLU A 70 -10.23 -4.83 13.22
N GLU A 71 -11.06 -4.51 14.14
CA GLU A 71 -11.84 -5.44 14.79
C GLU A 71 -12.87 -6.07 14.19
#